data_291371c5644ebe0229bb04bc9e22dd9e
#
_entry.id   291371c5644ebe0229bb04bc9e22dd9e
#
_cell.length_a   1.000
_cell.length_b   1.000
_cell.length_c   1.000
_cell.angle_alpha   90.00
_cell.angle_beta   90.00
_cell.angle_gamma   90.00
#
_symmetry.space_group_name_H-M   'P 1'
#
loop_
_entity.id
_entity.type
_entity.pdbx_description
1 polymer ?
#
loop_
_entity_poly.entity_id
_entity_poly.type
_entity_poly.pdbx_seq_one_letter_code
_entity_poly.pdbx_strand_id
1 'polypeptide(L)'
;MLLERALEGDELSISRLLTKIEYMSSEGLESLQELMKRSGKAHVVGITGSPGAGKSTLIGELIKEYVTRGHRVGVILIDPSSPFSMGSFMGNRIRLTSVEEKNVFVRSIASRGHLGGISSEALMLIEALDGLGFDRIIVETVGAGQTDTDVVNGVHTIAVVNVPGTGDEIQALKA
;
A
#
# COMPACT_ATOMS: atom_id res chain seq x y z
N MET A 1 -15.92 -5.74 19.26
CA MET A 1 -15.88 -6.60 18.03
C MET A 1 -14.59 -6.33 17.25
N LEU A 2 -14.26 -7.12 16.18
CA LEU A 2 -12.99 -6.97 15.46
C LEU A 2 -12.85 -5.57 14.81
N LEU A 3 -13.91 -5.10 14.14
CA LEU A 3 -13.95 -3.79 13.49
C LEU A 3 -13.75 -2.64 14.50
N GLU A 4 -14.36 -2.68 15.67
CA GLU A 4 -14.22 -1.64 16.69
C GLU A 4 -12.76 -1.51 17.15
N ARG A 5 -12.12 -2.65 17.46
CA ARG A 5 -10.71 -2.64 17.86
C ARG A 5 -9.78 -2.16 16.75
N ALA A 6 -10.11 -2.51 15.49
CA ALA A 6 -9.37 -2.00 14.34
C ALA A 6 -9.50 -0.48 14.20
N LEU A 7 -10.70 0.07 14.44
CA LEU A 7 -10.95 1.52 14.45
C LEU A 7 -10.24 2.24 15.61
N GLU A 8 -10.01 1.55 16.73
CA GLU A 8 -9.20 2.05 17.85
C GLU A 8 -7.68 2.01 17.57
N GLY A 9 -7.28 1.44 16.43
CA GLY A 9 -5.88 1.37 16.00
C GLY A 9 -5.13 0.13 16.48
N ASP A 10 -5.85 -0.92 16.98
CA ASP A 10 -5.21 -2.19 17.33
C ASP A 10 -4.67 -2.88 16.08
N GLU A 11 -3.35 -2.90 15.93
CA GLU A 11 -2.66 -3.38 14.74
C GLU A 11 -2.99 -4.82 14.37
N LEU A 12 -3.11 -5.69 15.38
CA LEU A 12 -3.48 -7.10 15.18
C LEU A 12 -4.91 -7.22 14.64
N SER A 13 -5.83 -6.39 15.14
CA SER A 13 -7.21 -6.35 14.67
C SER A 13 -7.30 -5.79 13.25
N ILE A 14 -6.51 -4.76 12.92
CA ILE A 14 -6.37 -4.24 11.55
C ILE A 14 -5.90 -5.36 10.63
N SER A 15 -4.80 -6.04 10.97
CA SER A 15 -4.24 -7.13 10.15
C SER A 15 -5.25 -8.25 9.91
N ARG A 16 -5.96 -8.69 10.95
CA ARG A 16 -6.98 -9.74 10.85
C ARG A 16 -8.19 -9.30 10.02
N LEU A 17 -8.62 -8.06 10.18
CA LEU A 17 -9.73 -7.50 9.42
C LEU A 17 -9.40 -7.42 7.93
N LEU A 18 -8.23 -6.89 7.59
CA LEU A 18 -7.76 -6.82 6.20
C LEU A 18 -7.61 -8.21 5.58
N THR A 19 -7.19 -9.23 6.35
CA THR A 19 -7.19 -10.62 5.89
C THR A 19 -8.60 -11.09 5.53
N LYS A 20 -9.60 -10.83 6.38
CA LYS A 20 -10.99 -11.22 6.10
C LYS A 20 -11.55 -10.50 4.86
N ILE A 21 -11.17 -9.26 4.63
CA ILE A 21 -11.54 -8.48 3.44
C ILE A 21 -10.87 -9.07 2.19
N GLU A 22 -9.55 -9.31 2.24
CA GLU A 22 -8.79 -9.90 1.13
C GLU A 22 -9.34 -11.26 0.68
N TYR A 23 -9.80 -12.07 1.63
CA TYR A 23 -10.44 -13.37 1.34
C TYR A 23 -11.95 -13.28 1.13
N MET A 24 -12.51 -12.08 1.07
CA MET A 24 -13.94 -11.83 0.80
C MET A 24 -14.88 -12.61 1.73
N SER A 25 -14.49 -12.79 3.00
CA SER A 25 -15.39 -13.43 3.97
C SER A 25 -16.61 -12.55 4.23
N SER A 26 -17.74 -13.14 4.63
CA SER A 26 -18.96 -12.37 4.95
C SER A 26 -18.72 -11.26 5.96
N GLU A 27 -18.04 -11.57 7.07
CA GLU A 27 -17.65 -10.58 8.09
C GLU A 27 -16.69 -9.49 7.54
N GLY A 28 -15.77 -9.89 6.63
CA GLY A 28 -14.87 -8.93 5.96
C GLY A 28 -15.63 -7.96 5.07
N LEU A 29 -16.54 -8.45 4.25
CA LEU A 29 -17.34 -7.62 3.34
C LEU A 29 -18.32 -6.70 4.09
N GLU A 30 -18.97 -7.18 5.14
CA GLU A 30 -19.81 -6.35 6.02
C GLU A 30 -18.98 -5.22 6.66
N SER A 31 -17.81 -5.56 7.17
CA SER A 31 -16.90 -4.56 7.75
C SER A 31 -16.41 -3.55 6.71
N LEU A 32 -16.11 -4.00 5.48
CA LEU A 32 -15.72 -3.11 4.39
C LEU A 32 -16.84 -2.11 4.05
N GLN A 33 -18.09 -2.56 3.99
CA GLN A 33 -19.24 -1.66 3.76
C GLN A 33 -19.35 -0.56 4.83
N GLU A 34 -19.09 -0.88 6.10
CA GLU A 34 -19.07 0.12 7.16
C GLU A 34 -17.87 1.09 7.05
N LEU A 35 -16.70 0.58 6.66
CA LEU A 35 -15.51 1.39 6.43
C LEU A 35 -15.67 2.33 5.24
N MET A 36 -16.31 1.89 4.15
CA MET A 36 -16.58 2.72 2.97
C MET A 36 -17.45 3.95 3.27
N LYS A 37 -18.28 3.90 4.29
CA LYS A 37 -19.04 5.08 4.74
C LYS A 37 -18.15 6.19 5.32
N ARG A 38 -16.91 5.87 5.67
CA ARG A 38 -15.91 6.76 6.28
C ARG A 38 -14.74 7.07 5.37
N SER A 39 -14.59 6.32 4.26
CA SER A 39 -13.50 6.48 3.27
C SER A 39 -13.67 7.73 2.41
N GLY A 40 -12.75 7.97 1.48
CA GLY A 40 -12.74 9.11 0.57
C GLY A 40 -11.93 10.31 1.07
N LYS A 41 -11.03 10.10 2.05
CA LYS A 41 -10.19 11.17 2.63
C LYS A 41 -8.70 10.93 2.38
N ALA A 42 -8.29 9.67 2.19
CA ALA A 42 -6.91 9.33 2.00
C ALA A 42 -6.38 9.81 0.64
N HIS A 43 -5.14 10.29 0.61
CA HIS A 43 -4.40 10.48 -0.63
C HIS A 43 -3.61 9.21 -0.95
N VAL A 44 -3.95 8.57 -2.06
CA VAL A 44 -3.34 7.31 -2.50
C VAL A 44 -2.26 7.58 -3.55
N VAL A 45 -1.05 7.11 -3.29
CA VAL A 45 0.12 7.26 -4.16
C VAL A 45 0.56 5.89 -4.66
N GLY A 46 0.50 5.67 -5.97
CA GLY A 46 1.09 4.51 -6.62
C GLY A 46 2.57 4.73 -6.92
N ILE A 47 3.42 3.78 -6.57
CA ILE A 47 4.85 3.81 -6.87
C ILE A 47 5.20 2.59 -7.72
N THR A 48 5.67 2.85 -8.93
CA THR A 48 6.08 1.84 -9.89
C THR A 48 7.46 2.13 -10.46
N GLY A 49 8.00 1.23 -11.24
CA GLY A 49 9.31 1.36 -11.87
C GLY A 49 10.10 0.06 -11.85
N SER A 50 11.23 0.02 -12.57
CA SER A 50 12.03 -1.19 -12.73
C SER A 50 12.56 -1.74 -11.40
N PRO A 51 12.80 -3.05 -11.29
CA PRO A 51 13.49 -3.64 -10.15
C PRO A 51 14.85 -2.97 -9.93
N GLY A 52 15.19 -2.67 -8.68
CA GLY A 52 16.46 -2.01 -8.35
C GLY A 52 16.49 -0.48 -8.56
N ALA A 53 15.43 0.12 -9.09
CA ALA A 53 15.38 1.57 -9.34
C ALA A 53 15.36 2.44 -8.07
N GLY A 54 15.24 1.85 -6.88
CA GLY A 54 15.24 2.59 -5.61
C GLY A 54 13.83 2.85 -5.04
N LYS A 55 12.77 2.20 -5.55
CA LYS A 55 11.39 2.36 -5.06
C LYS A 55 11.28 2.22 -3.55
N SER A 56 11.79 1.14 -2.99
CA SER A 56 11.70 0.90 -1.53
C SER A 56 12.46 1.95 -0.71
N THR A 57 13.52 2.53 -1.25
CA THR A 57 14.24 3.65 -0.60
C THR A 57 13.39 4.91 -0.61
N LEU A 58 12.77 5.22 -1.75
CA LEU A 58 11.84 6.35 -1.89
C LEU A 58 10.65 6.20 -0.94
N ILE A 59 10.04 5.00 -0.89
CA ILE A 59 8.92 4.69 0.01
C ILE A 59 9.34 4.93 1.46
N GLY A 60 10.53 4.47 1.86
CA GLY A 60 11.04 4.68 3.20
C GLY A 60 11.13 6.16 3.60
N GLU A 61 11.65 6.99 2.70
CA GLU A 61 11.76 8.43 2.98
C GLU A 61 10.39 9.14 2.94
N LEU A 62 9.46 8.71 2.06
CA LEU A 62 8.09 9.22 2.05
C LEU A 62 7.34 8.89 3.34
N ILE A 63 7.49 7.67 3.86
CA ILE A 63 6.87 7.27 5.14
C ILE A 63 7.37 8.18 6.26
N LYS A 64 8.68 8.38 6.37
CA LYS A 64 9.27 9.27 7.38
C LYS A 64 8.68 10.67 7.30
N GLU A 65 8.66 11.25 6.11
CA GLU A 65 8.17 12.61 5.88
C GLU A 65 6.70 12.73 6.25
N TYR A 66 5.85 11.76 5.85
CA TYR A 66 4.44 11.77 6.19
C TYR A 66 4.22 11.63 7.70
N VAL A 67 4.91 10.71 8.35
CA VAL A 67 4.77 10.49 9.79
C VAL A 67 5.27 11.70 10.59
N THR A 68 6.38 12.32 10.18
CA THR A 68 6.89 13.56 10.78
C THR A 68 5.88 14.70 10.68
N ARG A 69 5.07 14.72 9.62
CA ARG A 69 3.97 15.68 9.45
C ARG A 69 2.67 15.28 10.18
N GLY A 70 2.69 14.19 10.94
CA GLY A 70 1.56 13.74 11.74
C GLY A 70 0.54 12.88 10.98
N HIS A 71 0.89 12.36 9.79
CA HIS A 71 0.01 11.50 9.01
C HIS A 71 0.07 10.04 9.47
N ARG A 72 -1.05 9.33 9.30
CA ARG A 72 -1.12 7.87 9.39
C ARG A 72 -0.95 7.27 8.00
N VAL A 73 0.05 6.40 7.86
CA VAL A 73 0.49 5.87 6.58
C VAL A 73 0.17 4.38 6.45
N GLY A 74 -0.63 4.03 5.46
CA GLY A 74 -0.83 2.65 5.01
C GLY A 74 0.09 2.34 3.82
N VAL A 75 0.70 1.17 3.79
CA VAL A 75 1.53 0.72 2.67
C VAL A 75 1.03 -0.64 2.19
N ILE A 76 0.71 -0.74 0.92
CA ILE A 76 0.33 -1.98 0.25
C ILE A 76 1.43 -2.33 -0.75
N LEU A 77 2.03 -3.50 -0.58
CA LEU A 77 3.05 -4.04 -1.47
C LEU A 77 2.44 -5.17 -2.29
N ILE A 78 2.34 -4.98 -3.62
CA ILE A 78 1.75 -5.97 -4.52
C ILE A 78 2.88 -6.81 -5.12
N ASP A 79 2.81 -8.14 -4.94
CA ASP A 79 3.82 -9.10 -5.41
C ASP A 79 5.27 -8.71 -5.10
N PRO A 80 5.61 -8.42 -3.86
CA PRO A 80 7.00 -8.13 -3.54
C PRO A 80 7.87 -9.33 -3.91
N SER A 81 9.00 -9.07 -4.57
CA SER A 81 9.98 -10.10 -4.98
C SER A 81 10.63 -10.86 -3.81
N SER A 82 10.34 -10.45 -2.59
CA SER A 82 10.67 -11.15 -1.35
C SER A 82 9.55 -10.95 -0.33
N PRO A 83 9.26 -11.93 0.55
CA PRO A 83 8.30 -11.75 1.62
C PRO A 83 8.81 -10.66 2.57
N PHE A 84 8.28 -9.46 2.40
CA PHE A 84 8.54 -8.37 3.35
C PHE A 84 7.69 -8.60 4.59
N SER A 85 8.33 -8.91 5.70
CA SER A 85 7.72 -8.68 7.00
C SER A 85 7.85 -7.18 7.34
N MET A 86 6.89 -6.64 8.08
CA MET A 86 6.99 -5.28 8.61
C MET A 86 8.34 -5.04 9.30
N GLY A 87 8.84 -6.03 10.04
CA GLY A 87 10.14 -5.99 10.71
C GLY A 87 11.33 -5.85 9.75
N SER A 88 11.32 -6.49 8.56
CA SER A 88 12.43 -6.35 7.61
C SER A 88 12.37 -5.06 6.82
N PHE A 89 11.17 -4.55 6.52
CA PHE A 89 10.99 -3.28 5.85
C PHE A 89 11.35 -2.10 6.77
N MET A 90 10.89 -2.16 8.03
CA MET A 90 11.14 -1.12 9.04
C MET A 90 12.56 -1.22 9.63
N GLY A 91 13.06 -2.42 9.91
CA GLY A 91 14.32 -2.61 10.61
C GLY A 91 15.58 -2.27 9.82
N ASN A 92 15.57 -2.42 8.50
CA ASN A 92 16.74 -2.22 7.66
C ASN A 92 16.78 -0.89 6.90
N ARG A 93 15.66 -0.18 6.76
CA ARG A 93 15.57 0.97 5.86
C ARG A 93 14.92 2.21 6.46
N ILE A 94 14.09 2.06 7.49
CA ILE A 94 13.39 3.18 8.12
C ILE A 94 13.67 3.14 9.62
N ARG A 95 14.39 4.14 10.12
CA ARG A 95 14.52 4.35 11.56
C ARG A 95 13.39 5.27 12.01
N LEU A 96 12.29 4.68 12.44
CA LEU A 96 11.20 5.38 13.11
C LEU A 96 11.34 5.24 14.62
N THR A 97 10.85 6.20 15.35
CA THR A 97 10.66 6.08 16.81
C THR A 97 9.49 5.15 17.10
N SER A 98 9.41 4.59 18.30
CA SER A 98 8.30 3.71 18.71
C SER A 98 6.93 4.40 18.65
N VAL A 99 6.88 5.72 18.68
CA VAL A 99 5.64 6.52 18.53
C VAL A 99 5.27 6.64 17.05
N GLU A 100 6.26 6.81 16.19
CA GLU A 100 6.07 6.92 14.74
C GLU A 100 5.66 5.58 14.13
N GLU A 101 6.20 4.46 14.63
CA GLU A 101 5.84 3.10 14.17
C GLU A 101 4.33 2.82 14.29
N LYS A 102 3.66 3.34 15.33
CA LYS A 102 2.21 3.19 15.52
C LYS A 102 1.37 3.88 14.42
N ASN A 103 1.96 4.80 13.68
CA ASN A 103 1.30 5.51 12.60
C ASN A 103 1.53 4.88 11.22
N VAL A 104 2.24 3.75 11.16
CA VAL A 104 2.55 3.06 9.91
C VAL A 104 2.00 1.64 9.93
N PHE A 105 1.30 1.26 8.89
CA PHE A 105 0.83 -0.11 8.67
C PHE A 105 1.27 -0.59 7.31
N VAL A 106 1.91 -1.76 7.24
CA VAL A 106 2.41 -2.35 5.99
C VAL A 106 1.78 -3.70 5.76
N ARG A 107 1.28 -3.93 4.54
CA ARG A 107 0.74 -5.20 4.11
C ARG A 107 1.25 -5.59 2.74
N SER A 108 1.72 -6.83 2.61
CA SER A 108 2.03 -7.46 1.32
C SER A 108 0.85 -8.31 0.88
N ILE A 109 0.52 -8.24 -0.39
CA ILE A 109 -0.52 -9.05 -1.03
C ILE A 109 0.01 -9.68 -2.31
N ALA A 110 -0.52 -10.85 -2.66
CA ALA A 110 -0.22 -11.51 -3.92
C ALA A 110 -1.20 -11.04 -5.00
N SER A 111 -0.72 -10.81 -6.22
CA SER A 111 -1.58 -10.45 -7.38
C SER A 111 -2.46 -11.58 -7.87
N ARG A 112 -2.21 -12.81 -7.39
CA ARG A 112 -2.95 -14.04 -7.73
C ARG A 112 -3.12 -14.26 -9.26
N GLY A 113 -2.13 -13.86 -10.04
CA GLY A 113 -2.12 -14.05 -11.50
C GLY A 113 -2.94 -13.02 -12.28
N HIS A 114 -3.42 -11.96 -11.68
CA HIS A 114 -3.90 -10.80 -12.41
C HIS A 114 -2.68 -10.13 -13.05
N LEU A 115 -2.51 -10.40 -14.34
CA LEU A 115 -1.49 -9.75 -15.17
C LEU A 115 -1.94 -8.30 -15.38
N GLY A 116 -1.48 -7.43 -14.51
CA GLY A 116 -1.67 -5.98 -14.64
C GLY A 116 -2.65 -5.36 -13.67
N GLY A 117 -2.23 -4.28 -13.09
CA GLY A 117 -3.07 -3.38 -12.34
C GLY A 117 -3.21 -3.65 -10.85
N ILE A 118 -3.99 -2.79 -10.22
CA ILE A 118 -4.42 -2.98 -8.85
C ILE A 118 -5.56 -3.99 -8.89
N SER A 119 -5.39 -5.14 -8.24
CA SER A 119 -6.45 -6.14 -8.15
C SER A 119 -7.65 -5.61 -7.36
N SER A 120 -8.82 -6.23 -7.54
CA SER A 120 -10.01 -5.89 -6.76
C SER A 120 -9.76 -6.00 -5.26
N GLU A 121 -8.96 -6.97 -4.84
CA GLU A 121 -8.54 -7.14 -3.45
C GLU A 121 -7.71 -5.95 -2.95
N ALA A 122 -6.77 -5.46 -3.76
CA ALA A 122 -5.97 -4.30 -3.41
C ALA A 122 -6.82 -3.03 -3.30
N LEU A 123 -7.78 -2.82 -4.20
CA LEU A 123 -8.74 -1.71 -4.12
C LEU A 123 -9.57 -1.78 -2.84
N MET A 124 -10.08 -2.97 -2.48
CA MET A 124 -10.82 -3.16 -1.23
C MET A 124 -9.95 -2.86 0.01
N LEU A 125 -8.65 -3.21 -0.03
CA LEU A 125 -7.73 -2.91 1.07
C LEU A 125 -7.39 -1.41 1.16
N ILE A 126 -7.29 -0.70 0.03
CA ILE A 126 -7.14 0.75 0.00
C ILE A 126 -8.34 1.42 0.68
N GLU A 127 -9.56 1.05 0.27
CA GLU A 127 -10.80 1.57 0.85
C GLU A 127 -10.89 1.26 2.36
N ALA A 128 -10.50 0.05 2.76
CA ALA A 128 -10.49 -0.34 4.15
C ALA A 128 -9.50 0.48 4.99
N LEU A 129 -8.28 0.70 4.50
CA LEU A 129 -7.28 1.53 5.17
C LEU A 129 -7.75 2.98 5.30
N ASP A 130 -8.34 3.56 4.25
CA ASP A 130 -8.92 4.90 4.30
C ASP A 130 -10.03 4.98 5.37
N GLY A 131 -10.97 4.04 5.37
CA GLY A 131 -12.03 3.97 6.37
C GLY A 131 -11.53 3.74 7.81
N LEU A 132 -10.37 3.12 7.98
CA LEU A 132 -9.66 2.96 9.26
C LEU A 132 -8.89 4.23 9.68
N GLY A 133 -8.90 5.28 8.86
CA GLY A 133 -8.30 6.57 9.17
C GLY A 133 -6.81 6.68 8.81
N PHE A 134 -6.31 5.87 7.89
CA PHE A 134 -5.03 6.13 7.24
C PHE A 134 -5.24 7.20 6.18
N ASP A 135 -4.55 8.32 6.29
CA ASP A 135 -4.75 9.48 5.42
C ASP A 135 -3.72 9.59 4.29
N ARG A 136 -2.69 8.76 4.34
CA ARG A 136 -1.72 8.55 3.25
C ARG A 136 -1.58 7.06 2.99
N ILE A 137 -1.87 6.65 1.75
CA ILE A 137 -1.77 5.25 1.36
C ILE A 137 -0.78 5.14 0.20
N ILE A 138 0.26 4.33 0.37
CA ILE A 138 1.27 4.06 -0.64
C ILE A 138 1.03 2.66 -1.20
N VAL A 139 0.93 2.55 -2.52
CA VAL A 139 0.80 1.27 -3.22
C VAL A 139 2.05 1.05 -4.07
N GLU A 140 2.88 0.08 -3.71
CA GLU A 140 4.02 -0.33 -4.52
C GLU A 140 3.64 -1.51 -5.39
N THR A 141 3.93 -1.40 -6.69
CA THR A 141 3.83 -2.51 -7.64
C THR A 141 5.23 -2.94 -8.08
N VAL A 142 5.41 -4.24 -8.30
CA VAL A 142 6.64 -4.75 -8.92
C VAL A 142 6.55 -4.46 -10.42
N GLY A 143 7.29 -3.46 -10.87
CA GLY A 143 7.35 -3.05 -12.26
C GLY A 143 8.09 -4.06 -13.13
N ALA A 144 7.35 -4.93 -13.78
CA ALA A 144 7.84 -5.80 -14.85
C ALA A 144 6.89 -5.75 -16.03
N GLY A 145 6.97 -4.68 -16.84
CA GLY A 145 6.29 -4.64 -18.13
C GLY A 145 4.95 -3.89 -18.16
N GLN A 146 4.10 -4.24 -19.11
CA GLN A 146 2.86 -3.53 -19.51
C GLN A 146 1.74 -3.44 -18.47
N THR A 147 1.93 -4.01 -17.28
CA THR A 147 0.91 -4.17 -16.25
C THR A 147 0.73 -2.97 -15.33
N ASP A 148 1.60 -1.97 -15.44
CA ASP A 148 1.57 -0.81 -14.55
C ASP A 148 0.53 0.25 -14.96
N THR A 149 -0.04 0.17 -16.15
CA THR A 149 -1.07 1.13 -16.62
C THR A 149 -2.37 1.04 -15.84
N ASP A 150 -2.66 -0.10 -15.25
CA ASP A 150 -3.89 -0.29 -14.47
C ASP A 150 -3.77 0.22 -13.02
N VAL A 151 -2.55 0.50 -12.55
CA VAL A 151 -2.33 1.21 -11.27
C VAL A 151 -2.97 2.60 -11.31
N VAL A 152 -3.06 3.19 -12.51
CA VAL A 152 -3.67 4.51 -12.73
C VAL A 152 -5.10 4.59 -12.20
N ASN A 153 -5.86 3.50 -12.29
CA ASN A 153 -7.29 3.51 -11.99
C ASN A 153 -7.63 3.46 -10.48
N GLY A 154 -6.65 3.21 -9.62
CA GLY A 154 -6.89 3.07 -8.17
C GLY A 154 -6.12 4.04 -7.29
N VAL A 155 -5.37 5.00 -7.89
CA VAL A 155 -4.53 5.93 -7.14
C VAL A 155 -4.75 7.38 -7.59
N HIS A 156 -4.45 8.34 -6.71
CA HIS A 156 -4.57 9.78 -7.02
C HIS A 156 -3.30 10.35 -7.66
N THR A 157 -2.16 9.77 -7.35
CA THR A 157 -0.85 10.19 -7.86
C THR A 157 -0.04 8.96 -8.20
N ILE A 158 0.70 9.00 -9.33
CA ILE A 158 1.64 7.95 -9.73
C ILE A 158 3.04 8.53 -9.76
N ALA A 159 3.96 7.83 -9.09
CA ALA A 159 5.38 8.07 -9.18
C ALA A 159 6.06 6.91 -9.93
N VAL A 160 6.63 7.22 -11.09
CA VAL A 160 7.42 6.26 -11.87
C VAL A 160 8.89 6.47 -11.55
N VAL A 161 9.51 5.47 -10.92
CA VAL A 161 10.92 5.54 -10.50
C VAL A 161 11.79 4.91 -11.60
N ASN A 162 12.53 5.74 -12.29
CA ASN A 162 13.43 5.33 -13.38
C ASN A 162 14.90 5.51 -13.00
N VAL A 163 15.75 4.65 -13.55
CA VAL A 163 17.23 4.78 -13.43
C VAL A 163 17.78 5.36 -14.72
N PRO A 164 18.65 6.37 -14.65
CA PRO A 164 19.31 6.90 -15.86
C PRO A 164 20.01 5.79 -16.66
N GLY A 165 19.75 5.74 -17.98
CA GLY A 165 20.37 4.79 -18.89
C GLY A 165 19.73 3.39 -18.98
N THR A 166 18.64 3.14 -18.27
CA THR A 166 17.90 1.86 -18.33
C THR A 166 16.56 1.96 -19.06
N GLY A 167 16.26 3.10 -19.69
CA GLY A 167 15.03 3.33 -20.41
C GLY A 167 15.03 2.54 -21.73
N ASP A 168 14.13 1.57 -21.88
CA ASP A 168 13.71 1.04 -23.17
C ASP A 168 12.44 1.79 -23.65
N GLU A 169 12.01 1.54 -24.89
CA GLU A 169 10.81 2.17 -25.46
C GLU A 169 9.55 1.89 -24.62
N ILE A 170 9.50 0.77 -23.92
CA ILE A 170 8.37 0.37 -23.06
C ILE A 170 8.32 1.23 -21.79
N GLN A 171 9.46 1.61 -21.22
CA GLN A 171 9.51 2.49 -20.05
C GLN A 171 9.15 3.95 -20.42
N ALA A 172 9.48 4.40 -21.63
CA ALA A 172 9.08 5.70 -22.13
C ALA A 172 7.55 5.85 -22.30
N LEU A 173 6.85 4.76 -22.56
CA LEU A 173 5.38 4.74 -22.67
C LEU A 173 4.66 4.81 -21.30
N LYS A 174 5.39 4.58 -20.19
CA LYS A 174 4.84 4.65 -18.82
C LYS A 174 4.96 6.03 -18.18
N ALA A 175 5.83 6.86 -18.70
CA ALA A 175 6.03 8.23 -18.23
C ALA A 175 5.11 9.22 -18.94
#